data_529222d2f58f08caad42e58a5165f6d7
#
_entry.id   529222d2f58f08caad42e58a5165f6d7
#
_cell.length_a   1.000
_cell.length_b   1.000
_cell.length_c   1.000
_cell.angle_alpha   90.00
_cell.angle_beta   90.00
_cell.angle_gamma   90.00
#
_symmetry.space_group_name_H-M   'P 1'
#
loop_
_entity.id
_entity.type
_entity.pdbx_description
1 polymer ?
#
loop_
_entity_poly.entity_id
_entity_poly.type
_entity_poly.pdbx_seq_one_letter_code
_entity_poly.pdbx_strand_id
1 'polypeptide(L)'
;MGLFSCVPVIGDVITIALGLMRANITIFIVSVTISKLVRYVVLMVTAGALFSCSSPKPADDSRVITVSIEPLRYFTEQIVGDSYEVVTMVPKGSSPETYEPTAKQMTKLTGSILYIKVGNLGFERTWMPRLKANAPHTTIVDASEGIAAGEDDDPHTWMSAKNALVIARNIYNAVKQINAKDSTVYKRRLDSLTNVINATDRYIREQTSKAQCKSFVIYHPALTYFASEYGLEQIAVEEHGREPSAADLQRIITTARQKGIKTMFIQKEFANRNVDIIADAIGATKVEINPLGYDWNREMRRVELGIRN
;
A
#
# COMPACT_ATOMS: atom_id res chain seq x y z
N MET A 1 -0.73 64.26 -7.55
CA MET A 1 -1.89 63.39 -7.96
C MET A 1 -1.48 62.15 -8.79
N GLY A 2 -0.31 62.06 -9.40
CA GLY A 2 0.15 60.90 -10.14
C GLY A 2 0.55 59.65 -9.31
N LEU A 3 0.75 59.78 -8.01
CA LEU A 3 1.17 58.71 -7.10
C LEU A 3 0.10 57.63 -6.85
N PHE A 4 -1.18 57.91 -7.09
CA PHE A 4 -2.27 56.98 -6.87
C PHE A 4 -2.50 55.99 -8.05
N SER A 5 -1.76 56.13 -9.15
CA SER A 5 -1.85 55.20 -10.27
C SER A 5 -1.25 53.81 -9.98
N CYS A 6 -0.65 53.62 -8.81
CA CYS A 6 -0.13 52.32 -8.35
C CYS A 6 -1.21 51.31 -7.94
N VAL A 7 -2.44 51.81 -7.63
CA VAL A 7 -3.53 50.95 -7.15
C VAL A 7 -4.24 50.31 -8.36
N PRO A 8 -4.40 48.96 -8.40
CA PRO A 8 -5.11 48.30 -9.48
C PRO A 8 -6.56 48.84 -9.63
N VAL A 9 -7.02 49.01 -10.87
CA VAL A 9 -8.35 49.53 -11.23
C VAL A 9 -8.51 51.02 -10.97
N ILE A 10 -8.28 51.54 -9.73
CA ILE A 10 -8.42 52.95 -9.40
C ILE A 10 -7.33 53.79 -10.09
N GLY A 11 -6.12 53.27 -10.16
CA GLY A 11 -5.00 53.95 -10.80
C GLY A 11 -5.20 54.16 -12.31
N ASP A 12 -5.81 53.20 -12.99
CA ASP A 12 -6.07 53.30 -14.44
C ASP A 12 -7.18 54.34 -14.73
N VAL A 13 -8.21 54.43 -13.91
CA VAL A 13 -9.29 55.46 -14.00
C VAL A 13 -8.72 56.87 -13.79
N ILE A 14 -7.89 57.05 -12.76
CA ILE A 14 -7.22 58.35 -12.48
C ILE A 14 -6.29 58.74 -13.64
N THR A 15 -5.57 57.79 -14.23
CA THR A 15 -4.69 58.05 -15.36
C THR A 15 -5.46 58.55 -16.57
N ILE A 16 -6.60 57.96 -16.88
CA ILE A 16 -7.49 58.38 -18.00
C ILE A 16 -8.06 59.80 -17.72
N ALA A 17 -8.53 60.04 -16.49
CA ALA A 17 -9.08 61.34 -16.11
C ALA A 17 -8.05 62.49 -16.23
N LEU A 18 -6.81 62.27 -15.78
CA LEU A 18 -5.72 63.23 -15.89
C LEU A 18 -5.27 63.49 -17.35
N GLY A 19 -5.33 62.50 -18.20
CA GLY A 19 -5.08 62.64 -19.64
C GLY A 19 -6.11 63.51 -20.35
N LEU A 20 -7.37 63.47 -19.92
CA LEU A 20 -8.46 64.29 -20.46
C LEU A 20 -8.39 65.77 -19.99
N MET A 21 -7.69 66.09 -18.89
CA MET A 21 -7.59 67.47 -18.29
C MET A 21 -6.47 68.34 -18.90
N ARG A 22 -5.88 67.97 -20.04
CA ARG A 22 -4.77 68.75 -20.67
C ARG A 22 -3.58 69.06 -19.80
N ALA A 23 -3.20 68.13 -18.90
CA ALA A 23 -1.98 68.28 -18.09
C ALA A 23 -0.73 68.27 -18.98
N ASN A 24 0.40 68.84 -18.46
CA ASN A 24 1.68 68.82 -19.20
C ASN A 24 2.05 67.35 -19.53
N ILE A 25 2.05 67.05 -20.84
CA ILE A 25 2.15 65.67 -21.35
C ILE A 25 3.45 64.98 -20.91
N THR A 26 4.54 65.72 -20.77
CA THR A 26 5.84 65.17 -20.35
C THR A 26 5.80 64.75 -18.86
N ILE A 27 5.28 65.60 -18.00
CA ILE A 27 5.14 65.29 -16.55
C ILE A 27 4.18 64.12 -16.36
N PHE A 28 3.10 64.10 -17.18
CA PHE A 28 2.13 63.00 -17.14
C PHE A 28 2.76 61.69 -17.54
N ILE A 29 3.46 61.57 -18.67
CA ILE A 29 4.11 60.36 -19.17
C ILE A 29 5.15 59.84 -18.14
N VAL A 30 6.02 60.72 -17.64
CA VAL A 30 7.03 60.35 -16.64
C VAL A 30 6.38 59.79 -15.36
N SER A 31 5.36 60.49 -14.83
CA SER A 31 4.67 60.10 -13.61
C SER A 31 3.96 58.73 -13.77
N VAL A 32 3.29 58.48 -14.89
CA VAL A 32 2.62 57.21 -15.18
C VAL A 32 3.61 56.07 -15.37
N THR A 33 4.73 56.32 -16.06
CA THR A 33 5.78 55.32 -16.29
C THR A 33 6.41 54.90 -14.97
N ILE A 34 6.79 55.87 -14.10
CA ILE A 34 7.36 55.56 -12.78
C ILE A 34 6.36 54.78 -11.93
N SER A 35 5.09 55.16 -11.90
CA SER A 35 4.06 54.49 -11.12
C SER A 35 3.84 53.04 -11.58
N LYS A 36 3.84 52.77 -12.89
CA LYS A 36 3.74 51.41 -13.46
C LYS A 36 5.00 50.60 -13.14
N LEU A 37 6.17 51.18 -13.24
CA LEU A 37 7.44 50.54 -12.91
C LEU A 37 7.50 50.10 -11.45
N VAL A 38 7.12 50.97 -10.53
CA VAL A 38 7.01 50.67 -9.09
C VAL A 38 6.01 49.52 -8.85
N ARG A 39 4.87 49.55 -9.53
CA ARG A 39 3.85 48.49 -9.44
C ARG A 39 4.43 47.12 -9.88
N TYR A 40 5.13 47.05 -11.01
CA TYR A 40 5.72 45.80 -11.48
C TYR A 40 6.85 45.31 -10.59
N VAL A 41 7.67 46.19 -10.05
CA VAL A 41 8.70 45.82 -9.07
C VAL A 41 8.08 45.27 -7.79
N VAL A 42 7.03 45.89 -7.26
CA VAL A 42 6.30 45.38 -6.07
C VAL A 42 5.66 44.03 -6.39
N LEU A 43 5.04 43.85 -7.55
CA LEU A 43 4.47 42.58 -7.95
C LEU A 43 5.54 41.52 -8.12
N MET A 44 6.71 41.82 -8.68
CA MET A 44 7.82 40.86 -8.79
C MET A 44 8.38 40.46 -7.44
N VAL A 45 8.57 41.45 -6.52
CA VAL A 45 9.06 41.18 -5.17
C VAL A 45 8.05 40.35 -4.35
N THR A 46 6.76 40.67 -4.44
CA THR A 46 5.71 39.93 -3.74
C THR A 46 5.50 38.54 -4.35
N ALA A 47 5.53 38.41 -5.70
CA ALA A 47 5.51 37.10 -6.35
C ALA A 47 6.77 36.32 -6.00
N GLY A 48 7.97 36.89 -6.03
CA GLY A 48 9.20 36.23 -5.61
C GLY A 48 9.19 35.79 -4.14
N ALA A 49 8.56 36.56 -3.25
CA ALA A 49 8.38 36.18 -1.84
C ALA A 49 7.33 35.05 -1.65
N LEU A 50 6.33 35.00 -2.51
CA LEU A 50 5.32 33.92 -2.50
C LEU A 50 5.83 32.64 -3.19
N PHE A 51 6.79 32.73 -4.13
CA PHE A 51 7.49 31.63 -4.74
C PHE A 51 8.82 31.27 -4.06
N SER A 52 9.19 31.96 -2.99
CA SER A 52 10.16 31.44 -2.03
C SER A 52 9.51 30.29 -1.25
N CYS A 53 8.98 29.30 -1.99
CA CYS A 53 8.79 27.97 -1.45
C CYS A 53 10.18 27.55 -0.98
N SER A 54 10.38 27.51 0.33
CA SER A 54 11.41 26.72 0.94
C SER A 54 11.38 25.37 0.22
N SER A 55 12.46 25.04 -0.50
CA SER A 55 12.71 23.66 -0.90
C SER A 55 12.39 22.83 0.34
N PRO A 56 11.56 21.78 0.25
CA PRO A 56 11.30 20.95 1.40
C PRO A 56 12.69 20.57 1.93
N LYS A 57 12.96 20.95 3.18
CA LYS A 57 14.16 20.56 3.91
C LYS A 57 14.26 19.05 3.68
N PRO A 58 15.41 18.50 3.29
CA PRO A 58 15.53 17.04 3.16
C PRO A 58 14.96 16.48 4.45
N ALA A 59 14.05 15.51 4.30
CA ALA A 59 13.34 14.89 5.42
C ALA A 59 14.31 13.96 6.19
N ASP A 60 15.36 14.53 6.74
CA ASP A 60 16.33 13.83 7.60
C ASP A 60 15.73 13.50 8.97
N ASP A 61 14.48 13.91 9.21
CA ASP A 61 13.74 13.68 10.45
C ASP A 61 12.36 13.04 10.20
N SER A 62 12.11 12.52 9.00
CA SER A 62 10.89 11.77 8.73
C SER A 62 10.93 10.42 9.42
N ARG A 63 10.04 10.24 10.40
CA ARG A 63 9.87 8.97 11.11
C ARG A 63 8.71 8.13 10.55
N VAL A 64 8.39 8.32 9.28
CA VAL A 64 7.29 7.61 8.63
C VAL A 64 7.85 6.54 7.68
N ILE A 65 7.35 5.31 7.82
CA ILE A 65 7.55 4.22 6.88
C ILE A 65 6.18 3.90 6.28
N THR A 66 6.08 3.90 4.95
CA THR A 66 4.87 3.45 4.25
C THR A 66 5.05 2.01 3.80
N VAL A 67 4.00 1.21 3.95
CA VAL A 67 3.95 -0.19 3.48
C VAL A 67 2.75 -0.40 2.59
N SER A 68 2.79 -1.39 1.70
CA SER A 68 1.69 -1.66 0.77
C SER A 68 0.42 -2.15 1.47
N ILE A 69 0.53 -3.11 2.37
CA ILE A 69 -0.60 -3.83 3.01
C ILE A 69 -0.39 -4.04 4.51
N GLU A 70 -1.48 -4.31 5.23
CA GLU A 70 -1.47 -4.49 6.69
C GLU A 70 -0.54 -5.63 7.19
N PRO A 71 -0.40 -6.80 6.53
CA PRO A 71 0.60 -7.79 6.94
C PRO A 71 2.03 -7.24 6.94
N LEU A 72 2.43 -6.44 5.96
CA LEU A 72 3.75 -5.79 5.95
C LEU A 72 3.87 -4.75 7.08
N ARG A 73 2.77 -4.08 7.44
CA ARG A 73 2.75 -3.19 8.59
C ARG A 73 3.03 -3.97 9.88
N TYR A 74 2.40 -5.13 10.08
CA TYR A 74 2.68 -5.99 11.22
C TYR A 74 4.17 -6.32 11.32
N PHE A 75 4.77 -6.87 10.26
CA PHE A 75 6.19 -7.23 10.26
C PHE A 75 7.09 -6.03 10.53
N THR A 76 6.78 -4.89 9.91
CA THR A 76 7.57 -3.66 10.07
C THR A 76 7.49 -3.14 11.50
N GLU A 77 6.30 -3.03 12.08
CA GLU A 77 6.11 -2.57 13.47
C GLU A 77 6.76 -3.51 14.49
N GLN A 78 6.73 -4.83 14.26
CA GLN A 78 7.46 -5.78 15.11
C GLN A 78 8.97 -5.52 15.12
N ILE A 79 9.54 -5.01 14.04
CA ILE A 79 10.99 -4.74 13.91
C ILE A 79 11.33 -3.34 14.41
N VAL A 80 10.60 -2.29 13.98
CA VAL A 80 10.94 -0.90 14.32
C VAL A 80 10.39 -0.47 15.69
N GLY A 81 9.28 -1.08 16.16
CA GLY A 81 8.54 -0.64 17.34
C GLY A 81 8.10 0.80 17.21
N ASP A 82 8.25 1.60 18.30
CA ASP A 82 7.82 3.00 18.35
C ASP A 82 8.81 3.98 17.68
N SER A 83 9.89 3.47 17.06
CA SER A 83 10.89 4.33 16.41
C SER A 83 10.38 5.02 15.15
N TYR A 84 9.37 4.45 14.50
CA TYR A 84 8.75 4.95 13.28
C TYR A 84 7.23 4.81 13.32
N GLU A 85 6.52 5.79 12.74
CA GLU A 85 5.11 5.64 12.37
C GLU A 85 5.03 4.76 11.12
N VAL A 86 4.31 3.65 11.17
CA VAL A 86 4.11 2.78 10.01
C VAL A 86 2.70 2.97 9.47
N VAL A 87 2.60 3.41 8.21
CA VAL A 87 1.31 3.67 7.55
C VAL A 87 1.11 2.72 6.37
N THR A 88 -0.14 2.28 6.19
CA THR A 88 -0.49 1.35 5.11
C THR A 88 -1.06 2.11 3.91
N MET A 89 -0.61 1.77 2.69
CA MET A 89 -1.10 2.37 1.45
C MET A 89 -2.51 1.87 1.11
N VAL A 90 -2.73 0.57 1.11
CA VAL A 90 -4.05 -0.03 0.84
C VAL A 90 -4.86 -0.10 2.14
N PRO A 91 -5.98 0.63 2.25
CA PRO A 91 -6.81 0.63 3.45
C PRO A 91 -7.45 -0.75 3.70
N LYS A 92 -7.79 -1.02 4.96
CA LYS A 92 -8.54 -2.23 5.34
C LYS A 92 -9.84 -2.33 4.54
N GLY A 93 -10.15 -3.52 4.04
CA GLY A 93 -11.34 -3.80 3.25
C GLY A 93 -11.25 -3.39 1.78
N SER A 94 -10.10 -2.91 1.32
CA SER A 94 -9.84 -2.64 -0.10
C SER A 94 -9.02 -3.77 -0.71
N SER A 95 -9.33 -4.15 -1.96
CA SER A 95 -8.54 -5.13 -2.70
C SER A 95 -7.23 -4.51 -3.21
N PRO A 96 -6.07 -5.08 -2.88
CA PRO A 96 -4.79 -4.60 -3.41
C PRO A 96 -4.60 -4.88 -4.90
N GLU A 97 -5.46 -5.69 -5.51
CA GLU A 97 -5.36 -5.97 -6.95
C GLU A 97 -5.83 -4.78 -7.80
N THR A 98 -6.83 -4.05 -7.32
CA THR A 98 -7.48 -2.96 -8.07
C THR A 98 -7.39 -1.60 -7.38
N TYR A 99 -6.62 -1.50 -6.29
CA TYR A 99 -6.55 -0.27 -5.50
C TYR A 99 -5.90 0.88 -6.26
N GLU A 100 -6.49 2.07 -6.10
CA GLU A 100 -5.94 3.33 -6.62
C GLU A 100 -5.62 4.28 -5.46
N PRO A 101 -4.34 4.68 -5.28
CA PRO A 101 -3.95 5.61 -4.24
C PRO A 101 -4.61 6.99 -4.39
N THR A 102 -5.15 7.51 -3.30
CA THR A 102 -5.72 8.86 -3.27
C THR A 102 -4.64 9.94 -3.29
N ALA A 103 -4.99 11.17 -3.70
CA ALA A 103 -4.08 12.31 -3.66
C ALA A 103 -3.50 12.57 -2.26
N LYS A 104 -4.29 12.35 -1.20
CA LYS A 104 -3.83 12.47 0.19
C LYS A 104 -2.75 11.44 0.54
N GLN A 105 -2.89 10.21 0.08
CA GLN A 105 -1.90 9.15 0.28
C GLN A 105 -0.62 9.43 -0.51
N MET A 106 -0.75 9.91 -1.74
CA MET A 106 0.38 10.35 -2.55
C MET A 106 1.18 11.47 -1.84
N THR A 107 0.47 12.45 -1.24
CA THR A 107 1.11 13.50 -0.44
C THR A 107 1.77 12.94 0.82
N LYS A 108 1.12 12.01 1.55
CA LYS A 108 1.74 11.39 2.74
C LYS A 108 3.01 10.62 2.39
N LEU A 109 3.03 9.95 1.24
CA LEU A 109 4.18 9.19 0.78
C LEU A 109 5.42 10.07 0.61
N THR A 110 5.28 11.33 0.19
CA THR A 110 6.44 12.25 0.06
C THR A 110 7.17 12.51 1.38
N GLY A 111 6.48 12.32 2.52
CA GLY A 111 7.06 12.41 3.86
C GLY A 111 7.63 11.08 4.38
N SER A 112 7.59 9.99 3.62
CA SER A 112 8.11 8.69 4.05
C SER A 112 9.57 8.54 3.70
N ILE A 113 10.36 8.03 4.66
CA ILE A 113 11.77 7.70 4.41
C ILE A 113 11.93 6.38 3.65
N LEU A 114 10.96 5.47 3.85
CA LEU A 114 10.98 4.12 3.29
C LEU A 114 9.58 3.74 2.81
N TYR A 115 9.51 3.09 1.65
CA TYR A 115 8.32 2.41 1.16
C TYR A 115 8.62 0.93 0.98
N ILE A 116 7.88 0.07 1.69
CA ILE A 116 8.04 -1.37 1.65
C ILE A 116 6.88 -1.97 0.84
N LYS A 117 7.18 -2.50 -0.33
CA LYS A 117 6.21 -3.16 -1.19
C LYS A 117 6.27 -4.69 -1.02
N VAL A 118 5.18 -5.37 -1.38
CA VAL A 118 5.16 -6.84 -1.48
C VAL A 118 6.02 -7.29 -2.66
N GLY A 119 5.87 -6.61 -3.81
CA GLY A 119 6.60 -6.88 -5.04
C GLY A 119 5.72 -7.08 -6.26
N ASN A 120 4.59 -7.79 -6.15
CA ASN A 120 3.78 -8.18 -7.31
C ASN A 120 2.27 -7.96 -7.15
N LEU A 121 1.83 -7.08 -6.22
CA LEU A 121 0.41 -6.72 -6.11
C LEU A 121 -0.06 -5.93 -7.34
N GLY A 122 -1.31 -6.11 -7.74
CA GLY A 122 -1.87 -5.46 -8.93
C GLY A 122 -1.71 -3.94 -8.91
N PHE A 123 -2.02 -3.28 -7.78
CA PHE A 123 -1.81 -1.84 -7.66
C PHE A 123 -0.33 -1.45 -7.70
N GLU A 124 0.58 -2.26 -7.15
CA GLU A 124 2.01 -1.98 -7.21
C GLU A 124 2.52 -1.99 -8.66
N ARG A 125 2.13 -2.99 -9.45
CA ARG A 125 2.47 -3.04 -10.89
C ARG A 125 2.01 -1.80 -11.64
N THR A 126 0.80 -1.33 -11.31
CA THR A 126 0.18 -0.19 -12.01
C THR A 126 0.72 1.16 -11.52
N TRP A 127 0.87 1.32 -10.21
CA TRP A 127 1.13 2.63 -9.61
C TRP A 127 2.58 2.90 -9.22
N MET A 128 3.44 1.88 -9.13
CA MET A 128 4.83 2.05 -8.67
C MET A 128 5.62 3.12 -9.44
N PRO A 129 5.52 3.24 -10.78
CA PRO A 129 6.22 4.33 -11.49
C PRO A 129 5.77 5.72 -11.02
N ARG A 130 4.46 5.91 -10.78
CA ARG A 130 3.90 7.17 -10.28
C ARG A 130 4.26 7.43 -8.82
N LEU A 131 4.22 6.40 -7.97
CA LEU A 131 4.62 6.47 -6.57
C LEU A 131 6.09 6.91 -6.45
N LYS A 132 6.98 6.29 -7.23
CA LYS A 132 8.40 6.65 -7.28
C LYS A 132 8.63 8.07 -7.79
N ALA A 133 7.94 8.49 -8.85
CA ALA A 133 8.05 9.84 -9.39
C ALA A 133 7.55 10.91 -8.39
N ASN A 134 6.48 10.60 -7.64
CA ASN A 134 5.92 11.49 -6.64
C ASN A 134 6.80 11.62 -5.38
N ALA A 135 7.52 10.58 -5.00
CA ALA A 135 8.36 10.54 -3.82
C ALA A 135 9.80 10.11 -4.14
N PRO A 136 10.57 10.94 -4.89
CA PRO A 136 11.90 10.59 -5.41
C PRO A 136 12.95 10.36 -4.31
N HIS A 137 12.71 10.88 -3.10
CA HIS A 137 13.61 10.73 -1.95
C HIS A 137 13.26 9.52 -1.07
N THR A 138 12.12 8.87 -1.29
CA THR A 138 11.69 7.69 -0.55
C THR A 138 12.41 6.45 -1.09
N THR A 139 13.13 5.75 -0.24
CA THR A 139 13.72 4.45 -0.60
C THR A 139 12.61 3.42 -0.77
N ILE A 140 12.60 2.70 -1.90
CA ILE A 140 11.61 1.65 -2.18
C ILE A 140 12.29 0.30 -2.06
N VAL A 141 11.72 -0.59 -1.24
CA VAL A 141 12.23 -1.94 -0.98
C VAL A 141 11.16 -2.97 -1.28
N ASP A 142 11.56 -4.03 -1.95
CA ASP A 142 10.76 -5.22 -2.18
C ASP A 142 10.92 -6.19 -1.01
N ALA A 143 9.84 -6.40 -0.25
CA ALA A 143 9.87 -7.30 0.90
C ALA A 143 9.96 -8.77 0.48
N SER A 144 9.50 -9.11 -0.74
CA SER A 144 9.54 -10.48 -1.26
C SER A 144 10.81 -10.80 -2.07
N GLU A 145 11.79 -9.91 -2.09
CA GLU A 145 13.05 -10.17 -2.80
C GLU A 145 13.67 -11.48 -2.33
N GLY A 146 14.02 -12.36 -3.29
CA GLY A 146 14.59 -13.68 -3.03
C GLY A 146 13.56 -14.78 -2.73
N ILE A 147 12.26 -14.49 -2.75
CA ILE A 147 11.19 -15.48 -2.71
C ILE A 147 10.93 -15.97 -4.14
N ALA A 148 10.88 -17.30 -4.32
CA ALA A 148 10.52 -17.87 -5.60
C ALA A 148 9.08 -17.51 -5.97
N ALA A 149 8.85 -17.14 -7.22
CA ALA A 149 7.50 -16.89 -7.72
C ALA A 149 6.62 -18.15 -7.53
N GLY A 150 5.42 -17.95 -7.05
CA GLY A 150 4.40 -18.99 -6.99
C GLY A 150 3.81 -19.29 -8.37
N GLU A 151 2.89 -20.25 -8.42
CA GLU A 151 2.10 -20.49 -9.62
C GLU A 151 1.36 -19.21 -10.02
N ASP A 152 1.26 -18.94 -11.31
CA ASP A 152 0.56 -17.80 -11.90
C ASP A 152 0.98 -16.41 -11.33
N ASP A 153 2.25 -16.27 -10.91
CA ASP A 153 2.75 -15.03 -10.31
C ASP A 153 1.97 -14.58 -9.06
N ASP A 154 1.46 -15.54 -8.28
CA ASP A 154 0.69 -15.28 -7.05
C ASP A 154 1.42 -14.28 -6.13
N PRO A 155 0.81 -13.13 -5.80
CA PRO A 155 1.44 -12.12 -4.95
C PRO A 155 1.41 -12.44 -3.45
N HIS A 156 0.63 -13.45 -2.99
CA HIS A 156 0.35 -13.71 -1.58
C HIS A 156 1.52 -14.36 -0.82
N THR A 157 2.73 -13.87 -1.05
CA THR A 157 3.99 -14.40 -0.49
C THR A 157 3.99 -14.48 1.03
N TRP A 158 3.33 -13.53 1.71
CA TRP A 158 3.25 -13.47 3.17
C TRP A 158 2.42 -14.58 3.81
N MET A 159 1.62 -15.32 3.01
CA MET A 159 0.83 -16.45 3.49
C MET A 159 1.63 -17.76 3.56
N SER A 160 2.92 -17.66 3.83
CA SER A 160 3.85 -18.75 4.09
C SER A 160 4.75 -18.37 5.25
N ALA A 161 4.97 -19.26 6.21
CA ALA A 161 5.88 -19.02 7.33
C ALA A 161 7.34 -18.91 6.85
N LYS A 162 7.75 -19.75 5.90
CA LYS A 162 9.07 -19.70 5.28
C LYS A 162 9.32 -18.35 4.60
N ASN A 163 8.35 -17.87 3.84
CA ASN A 163 8.46 -16.57 3.16
C ASN A 163 8.39 -15.41 4.16
N ALA A 164 7.59 -15.51 5.22
CA ALA A 164 7.52 -14.50 6.28
C ALA A 164 8.90 -14.26 6.94
N LEU A 165 9.75 -15.29 7.08
CA LEU A 165 11.14 -15.14 7.55
C LEU A 165 11.99 -14.33 6.57
N VAL A 166 11.82 -14.52 5.26
CA VAL A 166 12.51 -13.74 4.22
C VAL A 166 12.02 -12.29 4.25
N ILE A 167 10.71 -12.07 4.27
CA ILE A 167 10.09 -10.74 4.37
C ILE A 167 10.61 -9.99 5.59
N ALA A 168 10.58 -10.61 6.77
CA ALA A 168 11.07 -10.00 8.01
C ALA A 168 12.57 -9.62 7.91
N ARG A 169 13.39 -10.46 7.29
CA ARG A 169 14.81 -10.19 7.06
C ARG A 169 15.03 -9.03 6.10
N ASN A 170 14.27 -8.98 4.99
CA ASN A 170 14.38 -7.90 4.01
C ASN A 170 13.97 -6.56 4.63
N ILE A 171 12.88 -6.53 5.42
CA ILE A 171 12.45 -5.35 6.18
C ILE A 171 13.56 -4.91 7.16
N TYR A 172 14.11 -5.83 7.94
CA TYR A 172 15.21 -5.52 8.86
C TYR A 172 16.42 -4.91 8.14
N ASN A 173 16.82 -5.47 7.01
CA ASN A 173 17.94 -4.96 6.23
C ASN A 173 17.68 -3.53 5.74
N ALA A 174 16.48 -3.24 5.27
CA ALA A 174 16.07 -1.92 4.84
C ALA A 174 16.09 -0.90 6.00
N VAL A 175 15.51 -1.26 7.15
CA VAL A 175 15.47 -0.42 8.34
C VAL A 175 16.87 -0.16 8.90
N LYS A 176 17.75 -1.17 8.89
CA LYS A 176 19.14 -1.04 9.30
C LYS A 176 19.91 -0.05 8.40
N GLN A 177 19.61 0.02 7.11
CA GLN A 177 20.27 0.97 6.20
C GLN A 177 19.88 2.42 6.50
N ILE A 178 18.63 2.69 6.85
CA ILE A 178 18.15 4.04 7.16
C ILE A 178 18.49 4.49 8.58
N ASN A 179 18.71 3.55 9.51
CA ASN A 179 19.11 3.86 10.89
C ASN A 179 20.05 2.77 11.47
N ALA A 180 21.32 2.89 11.15
CA ALA A 180 22.33 1.95 11.62
C ALA A 180 22.57 2.01 13.15
N LYS A 181 22.27 3.15 13.80
CA LYS A 181 22.51 3.34 15.25
C LYS A 181 21.70 2.37 16.09
N ASP A 182 20.45 2.12 15.70
CA ASP A 182 19.52 1.25 16.43
C ASP A 182 19.53 -0.21 15.92
N SER A 183 20.49 -0.57 15.04
CA SER A 183 20.56 -1.88 14.39
C SER A 183 20.54 -3.06 15.38
N THR A 184 21.17 -2.91 16.55
CA THR A 184 21.16 -3.93 17.61
C THR A 184 19.76 -4.14 18.21
N VAL A 185 18.98 -3.07 18.35
CA VAL A 185 17.59 -3.12 18.84
C VAL A 185 16.71 -3.81 17.80
N TYR A 186 16.83 -3.41 16.54
CA TYR A 186 16.09 -4.01 15.43
C TYR A 186 16.44 -5.49 15.26
N LYS A 187 17.72 -5.88 15.45
CA LYS A 187 18.12 -7.28 15.38
C LYS A 187 17.45 -8.13 16.47
N ARG A 188 17.43 -7.66 17.72
CA ARG A 188 16.74 -8.37 18.82
C ARG A 188 15.25 -8.52 18.53
N ARG A 189 14.62 -7.49 17.98
CA ARG A 189 13.20 -7.52 17.60
C ARG A 189 12.94 -8.49 16.43
N LEU A 190 13.82 -8.50 15.41
CA LEU A 190 13.79 -9.51 14.34
C LEU A 190 13.91 -10.92 14.92
N ASP A 191 14.81 -11.16 15.89
CA ASP A 191 14.98 -12.48 16.50
C ASP A 191 13.70 -12.90 17.27
N SER A 192 13.05 -11.96 17.97
CA SER A 192 11.78 -12.20 18.62
C SER A 192 10.67 -12.54 17.61
N LEU A 193 10.56 -11.76 16.53
CA LEU A 193 9.60 -12.02 15.44
C LEU A 193 9.87 -13.39 14.77
N THR A 194 11.13 -13.71 14.52
CA THR A 194 11.56 -15.01 13.98
C THR A 194 11.09 -16.17 14.86
N ASN A 195 11.19 -16.02 16.18
CA ASN A 195 10.67 -17.02 17.12
C ASN A 195 9.15 -17.20 17.03
N VAL A 196 8.41 -16.11 16.89
CA VAL A 196 6.94 -16.16 16.70
C VAL A 196 6.60 -16.87 15.39
N ILE A 197 7.27 -16.53 14.27
CA ILE A 197 7.04 -17.16 12.97
C ILE A 197 7.34 -18.66 13.04
N ASN A 198 8.50 -19.05 13.60
CA ASN A 198 8.89 -20.45 13.72
C ASN A 198 7.95 -21.24 14.65
N ALA A 199 7.44 -20.62 15.71
CA ALA A 199 6.45 -21.27 16.59
C ALA A 199 5.11 -21.48 15.86
N THR A 200 4.71 -20.51 15.04
CA THR A 200 3.51 -20.61 14.20
C THR A 200 3.67 -21.72 13.15
N ASP A 201 4.81 -21.77 12.46
CA ASP A 201 5.11 -22.85 11.48
C ASP A 201 5.02 -24.23 12.11
N ARG A 202 5.73 -24.44 13.23
CA ARG A 202 5.68 -25.75 13.93
C ARG A 202 4.27 -26.14 14.31
N TYR A 203 3.51 -25.22 14.86
CA TYR A 203 2.12 -25.47 15.22
C TYR A 203 1.25 -25.87 14.03
N ILE A 204 1.30 -25.10 12.94
CA ILE A 204 0.52 -25.37 11.74
C ILE A 204 0.93 -26.72 11.14
N ARG A 205 2.23 -26.98 11.01
CA ARG A 205 2.77 -28.23 10.47
C ARG A 205 2.29 -29.44 11.29
N GLU A 206 2.32 -29.35 12.60
CA GLU A 206 1.81 -30.40 13.48
C GLU A 206 0.31 -30.65 13.28
N GLN A 207 -0.49 -29.58 13.20
CA GLN A 207 -1.94 -29.72 13.09
C GLN A 207 -2.35 -30.19 11.69
N THR A 208 -1.78 -29.61 10.65
CA THR A 208 -2.09 -30.01 9.25
C THR A 208 -1.63 -31.42 8.93
N SER A 209 -0.58 -31.96 9.59
CA SER A 209 -0.17 -33.36 9.43
C SER A 209 -1.27 -34.34 9.83
N LYS A 210 -2.10 -33.97 10.81
CA LYS A 210 -3.21 -34.79 11.35
C LYS A 210 -4.52 -34.66 10.56
N ALA A 211 -4.62 -33.67 9.66
CA ALA A 211 -5.82 -33.44 8.89
C ALA A 211 -6.13 -34.63 7.95
N GLN A 212 -7.37 -35.11 7.96
CA GLN A 212 -7.82 -36.20 7.13
C GLN A 212 -7.95 -35.84 5.65
N CYS A 213 -8.45 -34.64 5.37
CA CYS A 213 -8.51 -34.07 4.03
C CYS A 213 -7.37 -33.07 3.84
N LYS A 214 -6.59 -33.25 2.79
CA LYS A 214 -5.45 -32.37 2.44
C LYS A 214 -5.81 -31.35 1.38
N SER A 215 -7.07 -31.23 1.01
CA SER A 215 -7.56 -30.31 0.00
C SER A 215 -8.65 -29.40 0.58
N PHE A 216 -8.73 -28.20 0.08
CA PHE A 216 -9.78 -27.23 0.43
C PHE A 216 -10.20 -26.41 -0.79
N VAL A 217 -11.41 -25.85 -0.74
CA VAL A 217 -11.87 -24.88 -1.72
C VAL A 217 -11.65 -23.47 -1.16
N ILE A 218 -11.23 -22.55 -2.01
CA ILE A 218 -11.14 -21.12 -1.70
C ILE A 218 -11.72 -20.30 -2.84
N TYR A 219 -12.37 -19.19 -2.55
CA TYR A 219 -12.91 -18.36 -3.63
C TYR A 219 -11.78 -17.66 -4.41
N HIS A 220 -11.08 -16.72 -3.81
CA HIS A 220 -9.90 -16.06 -4.39
C HIS A 220 -8.61 -16.77 -3.94
N PRO A 221 -7.68 -17.11 -4.86
CA PRO A 221 -6.54 -17.99 -4.59
C PRO A 221 -5.43 -17.30 -3.75
N ALA A 222 -5.68 -17.02 -2.49
CA ALA A 222 -4.73 -16.33 -1.61
C ALA A 222 -3.88 -17.28 -0.74
N LEU A 223 -4.02 -18.60 -0.87
CA LEU A 223 -3.36 -19.57 0.00
C LEU A 223 -2.41 -20.53 -0.74
N THR A 224 -1.96 -20.18 -1.95
CA THR A 224 -1.08 -21.05 -2.77
C THR A 224 0.23 -21.36 -2.03
N TYR A 225 0.90 -20.34 -1.47
CA TYR A 225 2.13 -20.56 -0.70
C TYR A 225 1.89 -21.35 0.59
N PHE A 226 0.76 -21.09 1.28
CA PHE A 226 0.36 -21.87 2.45
C PHE A 226 0.14 -23.33 2.10
N ALA A 227 -0.65 -23.59 1.06
CA ALA A 227 -0.95 -24.94 0.62
C ALA A 227 0.34 -25.71 0.24
N SER A 228 1.19 -25.11 -0.57
CA SER A 228 2.47 -25.69 -0.98
C SER A 228 3.37 -26.01 0.22
N GLU A 229 3.48 -25.09 1.20
CA GLU A 229 4.36 -25.27 2.36
C GLU A 229 3.92 -26.41 3.28
N TYR A 230 2.61 -26.63 3.43
CA TYR A 230 2.06 -27.60 4.36
C TYR A 230 1.53 -28.88 3.69
N GLY A 231 1.84 -29.07 2.40
CA GLY A 231 1.43 -30.28 1.65
C GLY A 231 -0.07 -30.38 1.49
N LEU A 232 -0.73 -29.26 1.27
CA LEU A 232 -2.16 -29.13 1.03
C LEU A 232 -2.42 -28.79 -0.44
N GLU A 233 -3.64 -29.00 -0.90
CA GLU A 233 -4.09 -28.65 -2.24
C GLU A 233 -5.18 -27.59 -2.16
N GLN A 234 -4.94 -26.47 -2.81
CA GLN A 234 -5.90 -25.39 -3.00
C GLN A 234 -6.69 -25.60 -4.29
N ILE A 235 -8.02 -25.57 -4.21
CA ILE A 235 -8.92 -25.50 -5.37
C ILE A 235 -9.54 -24.12 -5.37
N ALA A 236 -9.09 -23.26 -6.27
CA ALA A 236 -9.62 -21.89 -6.42
C ALA A 236 -10.91 -21.90 -7.24
N VAL A 237 -11.85 -21.02 -6.86
CA VAL A 237 -13.09 -20.79 -7.61
C VAL A 237 -12.88 -19.73 -8.68
N GLU A 238 -12.18 -18.66 -8.32
CA GLU A 238 -11.80 -17.59 -9.23
C GLU A 238 -10.46 -17.92 -9.91
N GLU A 239 -10.37 -17.68 -11.21
CA GLU A 239 -9.13 -17.77 -11.97
C GLU A 239 -8.81 -16.41 -12.59
N HIS A 240 -7.64 -15.83 -12.25
CA HIS A 240 -7.13 -14.55 -12.81
C HIS A 240 -8.14 -13.37 -12.71
N GLY A 241 -8.86 -13.25 -11.60
CA GLY A 241 -9.84 -12.20 -11.40
C GLY A 241 -11.15 -12.40 -12.17
N ARG A 242 -11.40 -13.57 -12.75
CA ARG A 242 -12.63 -13.88 -13.50
C ARG A 242 -13.57 -14.73 -12.69
N GLU A 243 -14.85 -14.37 -12.75
CA GLU A 243 -15.90 -15.23 -12.19
C GLU A 243 -15.99 -16.56 -12.95
N PRO A 244 -16.23 -17.69 -12.24
CA PRO A 244 -16.34 -18.99 -12.85
C PRO A 244 -17.58 -19.10 -13.75
N SER A 245 -17.45 -19.80 -14.86
CA SER A 245 -18.61 -20.23 -15.66
C SER A 245 -19.40 -21.32 -14.94
N ALA A 246 -20.62 -21.61 -15.43
CA ALA A 246 -21.41 -22.71 -14.90
C ALA A 246 -20.71 -24.07 -15.05
N ALA A 247 -19.93 -24.27 -16.11
CA ALA A 247 -19.12 -25.47 -16.32
C ALA A 247 -17.98 -25.57 -15.29
N ASP A 248 -17.31 -24.46 -14.97
CA ASP A 248 -16.26 -24.42 -13.95
C ASP A 248 -16.82 -24.70 -12.57
N LEU A 249 -17.97 -24.14 -12.20
CA LEU A 249 -18.65 -24.43 -10.95
C LEU A 249 -18.95 -25.94 -10.83
N GLN A 250 -19.49 -26.56 -11.90
CA GLN A 250 -19.77 -27.99 -11.91
C GLN A 250 -18.51 -28.85 -11.77
N ARG A 251 -17.42 -28.46 -12.44
CA ARG A 251 -16.10 -29.13 -12.34
C ARG A 251 -15.56 -29.04 -10.91
N ILE A 252 -15.58 -27.83 -10.30
CA ILE A 252 -15.13 -27.62 -8.93
C ILE A 252 -15.93 -28.45 -7.93
N ILE A 253 -17.27 -28.44 -8.01
CA ILE A 253 -18.15 -29.22 -7.16
C ILE A 253 -17.86 -30.72 -7.29
N THR A 254 -17.70 -31.21 -8.53
CA THR A 254 -17.40 -32.62 -8.78
C THR A 254 -16.06 -33.01 -8.16
N THR A 255 -15.01 -32.23 -8.40
CA THR A 255 -13.67 -32.47 -7.84
C THR A 255 -13.67 -32.42 -6.31
N ALA A 256 -14.34 -31.43 -5.73
CA ALA A 256 -14.42 -31.27 -4.28
C ALA A 256 -15.14 -32.46 -3.61
N ARG A 257 -16.21 -32.97 -4.23
CA ARG A 257 -16.91 -34.16 -3.75
C ARG A 257 -16.04 -35.43 -3.83
N GLN A 258 -15.33 -35.62 -4.94
CA GLN A 258 -14.43 -36.78 -5.14
C GLN A 258 -13.30 -36.79 -4.10
N LYS A 259 -12.79 -35.62 -3.74
CA LYS A 259 -11.73 -35.44 -2.72
C LYS A 259 -12.27 -35.42 -1.29
N GLY A 260 -13.58 -35.44 -1.09
CA GLY A 260 -14.20 -35.37 0.24
C GLY A 260 -13.98 -34.06 0.96
N ILE A 261 -13.84 -32.94 0.22
CA ILE A 261 -13.57 -31.61 0.81
C ILE A 261 -14.76 -31.15 1.65
N LYS A 262 -14.46 -30.69 2.87
CA LYS A 262 -15.45 -30.19 3.83
C LYS A 262 -15.23 -28.74 4.22
N THR A 263 -14.18 -28.10 3.72
CA THR A 263 -13.85 -26.71 4.04
C THR A 263 -13.83 -25.86 2.80
N MET A 264 -14.52 -24.72 2.88
CA MET A 264 -14.47 -23.66 1.88
C MET A 264 -14.05 -22.34 2.55
N PHE A 265 -12.87 -21.84 2.18
CA PHE A 265 -12.40 -20.54 2.65
C PHE A 265 -13.00 -19.42 1.83
N ILE A 266 -13.41 -18.37 2.53
CA ILE A 266 -13.97 -17.15 1.94
C ILE A 266 -13.26 -15.93 2.53
N GLN A 267 -12.93 -14.97 1.68
CA GLN A 267 -12.57 -13.62 2.12
C GLN A 267 -13.82 -12.75 2.06
N LYS A 268 -13.97 -11.84 3.02
CA LYS A 268 -15.18 -11.01 3.14
C LYS A 268 -15.47 -10.20 1.87
N GLU A 269 -14.42 -9.78 1.17
CA GLU A 269 -14.50 -8.98 -0.07
C GLU A 269 -15.06 -9.80 -1.26
N PHE A 270 -15.02 -11.13 -1.18
CA PHE A 270 -15.42 -12.05 -2.23
C PHE A 270 -16.67 -12.88 -1.88
N ALA A 271 -17.38 -12.53 -0.81
CA ALA A 271 -18.63 -13.20 -0.45
C ALA A 271 -19.70 -12.92 -1.53
N ASN A 272 -20.09 -13.95 -2.28
CA ASN A 272 -21.10 -13.88 -3.34
C ASN A 272 -21.91 -15.17 -3.44
N ARG A 273 -22.92 -15.16 -4.33
CA ARG A 273 -23.82 -16.32 -4.53
C ARG A 273 -23.11 -17.61 -4.93
N ASN A 274 -22.01 -17.53 -5.66
CA ASN A 274 -21.27 -18.73 -6.10
C ASN A 274 -20.65 -19.47 -4.92
N VAL A 275 -20.23 -18.75 -3.89
CA VAL A 275 -19.73 -19.31 -2.61
C VAL A 275 -20.80 -20.21 -1.98
N ASP A 276 -22.03 -19.72 -1.86
CA ASP A 276 -23.13 -20.48 -1.25
C ASP A 276 -23.47 -21.72 -2.06
N ILE A 277 -23.58 -21.58 -3.39
CA ILE A 277 -23.86 -22.70 -4.30
C ILE A 277 -22.83 -23.83 -4.14
N ILE A 278 -21.54 -23.51 -4.11
CA ILE A 278 -20.48 -24.52 -3.97
C ILE A 278 -20.52 -25.13 -2.58
N ALA A 279 -20.54 -24.32 -1.52
CA ALA A 279 -20.52 -24.77 -0.13
C ALA A 279 -21.68 -25.74 0.14
N ASP A 280 -22.91 -25.36 -0.26
CA ASP A 280 -24.10 -26.17 -0.09
C ASP A 280 -24.02 -27.49 -0.91
N ALA A 281 -23.55 -27.40 -2.16
CA ALA A 281 -23.44 -28.55 -3.05
C ALA A 281 -22.46 -29.61 -2.53
N ILE A 282 -21.38 -29.22 -1.86
CA ILE A 282 -20.37 -30.14 -1.33
C ILE A 282 -20.55 -30.44 0.17
N GLY A 283 -21.49 -29.76 0.84
CA GLY A 283 -21.69 -29.86 2.27
C GLY A 283 -20.47 -29.37 3.06
N ALA A 284 -19.85 -28.28 2.62
CA ALA A 284 -18.67 -27.71 3.26
C ALA A 284 -19.02 -26.63 4.26
N THR A 285 -18.23 -26.59 5.35
CA THR A 285 -18.24 -25.46 6.28
C THR A 285 -17.53 -24.25 5.66
N LYS A 286 -18.22 -23.11 5.66
CA LYS A 286 -17.63 -21.84 5.24
C LYS A 286 -16.75 -21.27 6.36
N VAL A 287 -15.50 -21.00 6.06
CA VAL A 287 -14.53 -20.43 7.00
C VAL A 287 -14.06 -19.09 6.48
N GLU A 288 -14.46 -18.01 7.17
CA GLU A 288 -13.99 -16.67 6.82
C GLU A 288 -12.54 -16.48 7.24
N ILE A 289 -11.70 -16.04 6.30
CA ILE A 289 -10.30 -15.68 6.51
C ILE A 289 -10.05 -14.25 6.03
N ASN A 290 -8.98 -13.64 6.54
CA ASN A 290 -8.54 -12.33 6.08
C ASN A 290 -7.02 -12.34 5.80
N PRO A 291 -6.57 -12.76 4.62
CA PRO A 291 -5.15 -12.75 4.25
C PRO A 291 -4.49 -11.38 4.38
N LEU A 292 -5.28 -10.30 4.30
CA LEU A 292 -4.83 -8.92 4.50
C LEU A 292 -4.95 -8.44 5.96
N GLY A 293 -5.20 -9.36 6.90
CA GLY A 293 -5.29 -9.03 8.33
C GLY A 293 -3.96 -8.54 8.90
N TYR A 294 -4.03 -7.55 9.80
CA TYR A 294 -2.84 -7.02 10.48
C TYR A 294 -2.12 -8.09 11.30
N ASP A 295 -2.83 -8.87 12.11
CA ASP A 295 -2.24 -9.92 12.95
C ASP A 295 -1.97 -11.18 12.12
N TRP A 296 -0.80 -11.20 11.49
CA TRP A 296 -0.37 -12.30 10.61
C TRP A 296 -0.41 -13.67 11.30
N ASN A 297 0.06 -13.76 12.54
CA ASN A 297 0.09 -15.02 13.29
C ASN A 297 -1.32 -15.58 13.54
N ARG A 298 -2.25 -14.71 13.89
CA ARG A 298 -3.66 -15.07 14.09
C ARG A 298 -4.30 -15.56 12.81
N GLU A 299 -4.05 -14.87 11.68
CA GLU A 299 -4.65 -15.26 10.40
C GLU A 299 -4.08 -16.60 9.89
N MET A 300 -2.77 -16.84 10.03
CA MET A 300 -2.17 -18.14 9.69
C MET A 300 -2.78 -19.30 10.49
N ARG A 301 -3.00 -19.10 11.81
CA ARG A 301 -3.67 -20.10 12.67
C ARG A 301 -5.14 -20.28 12.33
N ARG A 302 -5.81 -19.21 11.87
CA ARG A 302 -7.21 -19.28 11.43
C ARG A 302 -7.39 -20.17 10.20
N VAL A 303 -6.47 -20.05 9.24
CA VAL A 303 -6.43 -20.96 8.07
C VAL A 303 -6.24 -22.40 8.52
N GLU A 304 -5.28 -22.67 9.40
CA GLU A 304 -5.03 -24.02 9.93
C GLU A 304 -6.28 -24.60 10.59
N LEU A 305 -6.95 -23.81 11.44
CA LEU A 305 -8.16 -24.25 12.14
C LEU A 305 -9.27 -24.72 11.16
N GLY A 306 -9.40 -24.03 10.01
CA GLY A 306 -10.32 -24.42 8.95
C GLY A 306 -9.93 -25.72 8.25
N ILE A 307 -8.64 -26.04 8.14
CA ILE A 307 -8.17 -27.30 7.55
C ILE A 307 -8.42 -28.49 8.47
N ARG A 308 -8.34 -28.30 9.79
CA ARG A 308 -8.49 -29.36 10.78
C ARG A 308 -9.94 -29.84 10.93
N ASN A 309 -10.93 -28.98 10.70
CA ASN A 309 -12.35 -29.29 10.81
C ASN A 309 -12.86 -30.06 9.60
#